data_f52f1c095977c9f9244e31bd05e8d0ed
#
_entry.id   f52f1c095977c9f9244e31bd05e8d0ed
#
_cell.length_a   1.000
_cell.length_b   1.000
_cell.length_c   1.000
_cell.angle_alpha   90.00
_cell.angle_beta   90.00
_cell.angle_gamma   90.00
#
_symmetry.space_group_name_H-M   'P 1'
#
loop_
_entity.id
_entity.type
_entity.pdbx_description
1 polymer ?
#
loop_
_entity_poly.entity_id
_entity_poly.type
_entity_poly.pdbx_seq_one_letter_code
_entity_poly.pdbx_strand_id
1 'polypeptide(L)'
;KERYDIVRSQFKKDRGIYGGGGNSTVIDYIKMASTGNAADFGDMTIAKGVRNAGASSTRGVHGGKYPSTAIDSIEIDSLGNAVDFGDLTSAREYYGASSNNTRAVYGGGDPGGDAQNTIDYVTIATFGNAVDFGDLSSGRNGMQDMPSSTTKGFFCGGGPTRVNIIENITFASLGNAVDFGDMTGAYYRMSGRSSNTRAFLGSIRTPSMTNQIDFFDMASAGDASDFGDLSVSRSYVGSLSNNIRGLFGGGYDPSATNVIDYITIASTGNATDYGDLSAARYAPSGVSGSHGGIGDEKFVQRPSVTYMPGSGRALSAGGLNPSASTKLEL
;
A
#
# COMPACT_ATOMS: atom_id res chain seq x y z
N LYS A 1 -26.96 -18.59 -2.12
CA LYS A 1 -26.33 -17.83 -1.02
C LYS A 1 -24.80 -17.86 -1.12
N GLU A 2 -24.15 -19.04 -1.22
CA GLU A 2 -22.69 -19.19 -1.32
C GLU A 2 -22.06 -18.52 -2.54
N ARG A 3 -22.68 -18.59 -3.71
CA ARG A 3 -22.18 -17.93 -4.93
C ARG A 3 -22.21 -16.40 -4.81
N TYR A 4 -23.18 -15.87 -4.08
CA TYR A 4 -23.32 -14.44 -3.81
C TYR A 4 -22.27 -13.97 -2.81
N ASP A 5 -21.91 -14.78 -1.83
CA ASP A 5 -20.90 -14.47 -0.81
C ASP A 5 -19.48 -14.54 -1.37
N ILE A 6 -19.19 -15.46 -2.30
CA ILE A 6 -17.91 -15.53 -3.02
C ILE A 6 -17.71 -14.29 -3.91
N VAL A 7 -18.74 -13.93 -4.68
CA VAL A 7 -18.70 -12.72 -5.51
C VAL A 7 -18.56 -11.48 -4.67
N ARG A 8 -19.27 -11.37 -3.55
CA ARG A 8 -19.13 -10.25 -2.60
C ARG A 8 -17.73 -10.15 -1.98
N SER A 9 -17.10 -11.28 -1.65
CA SER A 9 -15.75 -11.28 -1.08
C SER A 9 -14.69 -10.84 -2.11
N GLN A 10 -14.86 -11.18 -3.38
CA GLN A 10 -13.98 -10.72 -4.45
C GLN A 10 -14.12 -9.22 -4.73
N PHE A 11 -15.34 -8.68 -4.69
CA PHE A 11 -15.55 -7.24 -4.86
C PHE A 11 -15.02 -6.40 -3.69
N LYS A 12 -14.98 -6.94 -2.49
CA LYS A 12 -14.44 -6.25 -1.30
C LYS A 12 -12.92 -6.09 -1.36
N LYS A 13 -12.18 -7.07 -1.91
CA LYS A 13 -10.71 -7.03 -2.06
C LYS A 13 -10.21 -6.13 -3.17
N ASP A 14 -11.08 -5.62 -4.04
CA ASP A 14 -10.73 -4.73 -5.15
C ASP A 14 -10.83 -3.23 -4.79
N ARG A 15 -11.01 -2.91 -3.52
CA ARG A 15 -11.12 -1.53 -3.07
C ARG A 15 -9.74 -0.93 -2.80
N GLY A 16 -9.45 0.18 -3.47
CA GLY A 16 -8.36 1.10 -3.17
C GLY A 16 -8.90 2.33 -2.44
N ILE A 17 -8.19 2.84 -1.45
CA ILE A 17 -8.62 3.96 -0.63
C ILE A 17 -7.52 5.00 -0.56
N TYR A 18 -7.89 6.26 -0.79
CA TYR A 18 -7.05 7.44 -0.64
C TYR A 18 -7.51 8.26 0.56
N GLY A 19 -6.69 8.37 1.60
CA GLY A 19 -7.04 9.03 2.84
C GLY A 19 -6.35 10.37 3.05
N GLY A 20 -7.11 11.41 3.40
CA GLY A 20 -6.60 12.72 3.75
C GLY A 20 -5.79 13.41 2.65
N GLY A 21 -4.72 14.11 3.02
CA GLY A 21 -3.89 14.90 2.11
C GLY A 21 -4.35 16.35 1.97
N GLY A 22 -3.43 17.28 1.67
CA GLY A 22 -3.77 18.68 1.44
C GLY A 22 -4.52 19.39 2.58
N ASN A 23 -4.35 18.94 3.83
CA ASN A 23 -5.13 19.36 5.00
C ASN A 23 -6.63 19.02 4.92
N SER A 24 -7.00 17.98 4.18
CA SER A 24 -8.36 17.45 4.09
C SER A 24 -8.55 16.26 5.03
N THR A 25 -9.78 16.05 5.51
CA THR A 25 -10.22 14.83 6.20
C THR A 25 -10.72 13.78 5.21
N VAL A 26 -11.11 14.17 4.02
CA VAL A 26 -11.81 13.33 3.04
C VAL A 26 -11.06 12.02 2.77
N ILE A 27 -11.79 10.92 2.84
CA ILE A 27 -11.34 9.61 2.40
C ILE A 27 -12.15 9.24 1.15
N ASP A 28 -11.44 8.95 0.06
CA ASP A 28 -12.04 8.47 -1.18
C ASP A 28 -11.76 7.00 -1.38
N TYR A 29 -12.64 6.29 -2.09
CA TYR A 29 -12.38 4.92 -2.54
C TYR A 29 -12.63 4.76 -4.04
N ILE A 30 -11.95 3.78 -4.61
CA ILE A 30 -12.07 3.33 -6.00
C ILE A 30 -12.23 1.81 -6.07
N LYS A 31 -12.66 1.32 -7.23
CA LYS A 31 -12.65 -0.12 -7.58
C LYS A 31 -11.49 -0.38 -8.52
N MET A 32 -10.37 -0.89 -8.04
CA MET A 32 -9.12 -0.97 -8.80
C MET A 32 -9.22 -1.75 -10.14
N ALA A 33 -10.17 -2.67 -10.28
CA ALA A 33 -10.35 -3.46 -11.51
C ALA A 33 -11.01 -2.67 -12.66
N SER A 34 -11.70 -1.56 -12.37
CA SER A 34 -12.42 -0.77 -13.37
C SER A 34 -12.10 0.72 -13.25
N THR A 35 -11.80 1.38 -14.36
CA THR A 35 -11.59 2.83 -14.40
C THR A 35 -12.85 3.61 -14.00
N GLY A 36 -12.67 4.79 -13.44
CA GLY A 36 -13.74 5.69 -13.03
C GLY A 36 -13.35 6.55 -11.84
N ASN A 37 -14.14 7.58 -11.58
CA ASN A 37 -13.87 8.52 -10.51
C ASN A 37 -14.04 7.87 -9.13
N ALA A 38 -13.30 8.39 -8.17
CA ALA A 38 -13.41 8.00 -6.77
C ALA A 38 -14.74 8.46 -6.18
N ALA A 39 -15.21 7.71 -5.19
CA ALA A 39 -16.40 8.03 -4.44
C ALA A 39 -16.05 8.22 -2.95
N ASP A 40 -16.88 8.97 -2.26
CA ASP A 40 -16.74 9.22 -0.83
C ASP A 40 -16.78 7.92 0.00
N PHE A 41 -15.80 7.79 0.90
CA PHE A 41 -15.70 6.68 1.84
C PHE A 41 -16.06 7.13 3.25
N GLY A 42 -15.69 8.33 3.66
CA GLY A 42 -15.81 8.91 4.98
C GLY A 42 -14.70 9.91 5.27
N ASP A 43 -14.40 10.15 6.54
CA ASP A 43 -13.44 11.15 6.98
C ASP A 43 -12.39 10.60 7.93
N MET A 44 -11.16 11.14 7.85
CA MET A 44 -10.10 10.99 8.84
C MET A 44 -10.50 11.72 10.14
N THR A 45 -9.95 11.30 11.28
CA THR A 45 -10.22 11.94 12.57
C THR A 45 -9.80 13.40 12.61
N ILE A 46 -8.73 13.76 11.90
CA ILE A 46 -8.16 15.12 11.85
C ILE A 46 -7.69 15.42 10.42
N ALA A 47 -7.96 16.65 9.96
CA ALA A 47 -7.37 17.17 8.71
C ALA A 47 -5.86 17.32 8.86
N LYS A 48 -5.10 16.57 8.08
CA LYS A 48 -3.63 16.62 8.06
C LYS A 48 -3.12 16.54 6.64
N GLY A 49 -1.98 17.21 6.39
CA GLY A 49 -1.28 17.15 5.11
C GLY A 49 -0.71 15.77 4.83
N VAL A 50 0.59 15.66 4.68
CA VAL A 50 1.27 14.41 4.31
C VAL A 50 0.98 13.28 5.31
N ARG A 51 0.30 12.25 4.87
CA ARG A 51 0.06 11.00 5.61
C ARG A 51 0.64 9.85 4.81
N ASN A 52 1.06 8.81 5.51
CA ASN A 52 1.53 7.57 4.89
C ASN A 52 0.86 6.41 5.60
N ALA A 53 0.58 5.36 4.87
CA ALA A 53 -0.27 4.31 5.40
C ALA A 53 0.24 2.91 5.08
N GLY A 54 -0.07 1.99 5.98
CA GLY A 54 0.02 0.55 5.78
C GLY A 54 -1.35 -0.10 5.86
N ALA A 55 -1.47 -1.32 5.37
CA ALA A 55 -2.72 -2.07 5.46
C ALA A 55 -2.52 -3.57 5.63
N SER A 56 -3.48 -4.20 6.28
CA SER A 56 -3.77 -5.62 6.14
C SER A 56 -4.82 -5.85 5.06
N SER A 57 -5.26 -7.07 4.88
CA SER A 57 -6.36 -7.39 3.94
C SER A 57 -7.71 -6.75 4.31
N THR A 58 -7.86 -6.24 5.53
CA THR A 58 -9.14 -5.71 6.04
C THR A 58 -9.04 -4.31 6.64
N ARG A 59 -7.89 -3.92 7.15
CA ARG A 59 -7.71 -2.65 7.88
C ARG A 59 -6.58 -1.83 7.29
N GLY A 60 -6.83 -0.54 7.02
CA GLY A 60 -5.83 0.48 6.75
C GLY A 60 -5.45 1.23 8.02
N VAL A 61 -4.16 1.53 8.21
CA VAL A 61 -3.63 2.32 9.32
C VAL A 61 -2.82 3.49 8.75
N HIS A 62 -3.25 4.70 9.07
CA HIS A 62 -2.75 5.95 8.50
C HIS A 62 -2.00 6.72 9.59
N GLY A 63 -0.69 6.77 9.48
CA GLY A 63 0.15 7.44 10.47
C GLY A 63 -0.04 8.95 10.50
N GLY A 64 0.27 9.54 11.63
CA GLY A 64 0.13 10.96 11.89
C GLY A 64 1.12 11.85 11.15
N LYS A 65 0.92 13.15 11.30
CA LYS A 65 1.80 14.20 10.79
C LYS A 65 2.17 15.15 11.93
N TYR A 66 3.43 15.55 11.98
CA TYR A 66 3.93 16.55 12.94
C TYR A 66 2.97 17.78 13.05
N PRO A 67 2.64 18.23 14.26
CA PRO A 67 3.16 17.80 15.56
C PRO A 67 2.38 16.64 16.22
N SER A 68 1.52 15.92 15.51
CA SER A 68 0.72 14.82 16.07
C SER A 68 1.38 13.46 15.84
N THR A 69 1.28 12.58 16.83
CA THR A 69 1.68 11.17 16.76
C THR A 69 0.53 10.26 16.29
N ALA A 70 -0.72 10.71 16.36
CA ALA A 70 -1.91 9.89 16.20
C ALA A 70 -1.94 9.09 14.89
N ILE A 71 -2.23 7.80 15.00
CA ILE A 71 -2.49 6.87 13.91
C ILE A 71 -4.01 6.69 13.81
N ASP A 72 -4.56 6.88 12.62
CA ASP A 72 -5.97 6.60 12.33
C ASP A 72 -6.12 5.22 11.70
N SER A 73 -7.23 4.54 11.92
CA SER A 73 -7.55 3.30 11.23
C SER A 73 -8.92 3.33 10.56
N ILE A 74 -9.02 2.59 9.46
CA ILE A 74 -10.25 2.36 8.69
C ILE A 74 -10.45 0.88 8.43
N GLU A 75 -11.70 0.44 8.38
CA GLU A 75 -12.04 -0.90 7.89
C GLU A 75 -12.26 -0.83 6.37
N ILE A 76 -11.39 -1.47 5.57
CA ILE A 76 -11.37 -1.35 4.10
C ILE A 76 -12.70 -1.80 3.48
N ASP A 77 -13.36 -2.75 4.10
CA ASP A 77 -14.57 -3.40 3.57
C ASP A 77 -15.88 -2.64 3.85
N SER A 78 -15.88 -1.67 4.75
CA SER A 78 -17.05 -0.89 5.12
C SER A 78 -16.82 0.60 4.99
N LEU A 79 -17.78 1.33 4.42
CA LEU A 79 -17.73 2.79 4.41
C LEU A 79 -17.87 3.33 5.84
N GLY A 80 -17.20 4.44 6.12
CA GLY A 80 -17.29 5.12 7.40
C GLY A 80 -16.03 5.89 7.74
N ASN A 81 -16.10 6.67 8.79
CA ASN A 81 -15.01 7.50 9.24
C ASN A 81 -13.90 6.67 9.90
N ALA A 82 -12.70 7.18 9.83
CA ALA A 82 -11.56 6.64 10.55
C ALA A 82 -11.79 6.76 12.08
N VAL A 83 -11.16 5.86 12.80
CA VAL A 83 -11.10 5.87 14.26
C VAL A 83 -9.66 5.92 14.73
N ASP A 84 -9.44 6.48 15.92
CA ASP A 84 -8.13 6.47 16.55
C ASP A 84 -7.63 5.05 16.75
N PHE A 85 -6.37 4.78 16.37
CA PHE A 85 -5.73 3.48 16.49
C PHE A 85 -4.69 3.45 17.61
N GLY A 86 -3.99 4.55 17.82
CA GLY A 86 -2.86 4.72 18.72
C GLY A 86 -1.89 5.77 18.20
N ASP A 87 -0.64 5.74 18.67
CA ASP A 87 0.36 6.76 18.40
C ASP A 87 1.66 6.19 17.82
N LEU A 88 2.34 6.97 16.96
CA LEU A 88 3.76 6.76 16.62
C LEU A 88 4.64 7.01 17.88
N THR A 89 5.84 6.47 17.91
CA THR A 89 6.81 6.72 19.00
C THR A 89 7.24 8.18 19.08
N SER A 90 7.22 8.90 17.95
CA SER A 90 7.49 10.33 17.87
C SER A 90 6.71 11.01 16.76
N ALA A 91 6.35 12.28 16.97
CA ALA A 91 5.67 13.09 15.96
C ALA A 91 6.62 13.42 14.81
N ARG A 92 6.29 13.04 13.59
CA ARG A 92 7.08 13.29 12.38
C ARG A 92 6.23 13.25 11.12
N GLU A 93 6.74 13.83 10.04
CA GLU A 93 6.10 13.84 8.73
C GLU A 93 7.08 13.37 7.65
N TYR A 94 6.62 13.13 6.43
CA TYR A 94 7.45 12.71 5.29
C TYR A 94 8.22 11.39 5.48
N TYR A 95 7.79 10.51 6.38
CA TYR A 95 8.35 9.16 6.57
C TYR A 95 7.83 8.21 5.49
N GLY A 96 8.53 7.10 5.27
CA GLY A 96 8.05 5.99 4.43
C GLY A 96 7.13 5.07 5.21
N ALA A 97 6.06 4.55 4.59
CA ALA A 97 5.20 3.53 5.20
C ALA A 97 5.11 2.29 4.31
N SER A 98 5.41 1.14 4.90
CA SER A 98 5.34 -0.17 4.25
C SER A 98 4.58 -1.16 5.15
N SER A 99 3.95 -2.19 4.59
CA SER A 99 3.17 -3.13 5.40
C SER A 99 3.03 -4.51 4.79
N ASN A 100 2.80 -5.48 5.65
CA ASN A 100 2.24 -6.77 5.27
C ASN A 100 0.90 -7.00 6.00
N ASN A 101 0.35 -8.20 5.91
CA ASN A 101 -0.94 -8.51 6.54
C ASN A 101 -0.95 -8.41 8.08
N THR A 102 0.20 -8.30 8.73
CA THR A 102 0.31 -8.28 10.20
C THR A 102 0.87 -6.99 10.77
N ARG A 103 1.83 -6.37 10.08
CA ARG A 103 2.56 -5.19 10.56
C ARG A 103 2.51 -4.05 9.55
N ALA A 104 2.31 -2.84 10.03
CA ALA A 104 2.64 -1.62 9.33
C ALA A 104 3.89 -1.02 9.97
N VAL A 105 4.86 -0.63 9.15
CA VAL A 105 6.13 -0.03 9.57
C VAL A 105 6.24 1.37 8.99
N TYR A 106 6.80 2.29 9.78
CA TYR A 106 6.97 3.70 9.46
C TYR A 106 8.42 4.07 9.67
N GLY A 107 9.15 4.36 8.59
CA GLY A 107 10.60 4.60 8.64
C GLY A 107 11.01 6.00 8.23
N GLY A 108 11.98 6.57 8.97
CA GLY A 108 12.49 7.91 8.72
C GLY A 108 11.53 9.02 9.11
N GLY A 109 11.57 10.11 8.37
CA GLY A 109 10.69 11.27 8.57
C GLY A 109 11.39 12.47 9.22
N ASP A 110 10.63 13.54 9.38
CA ASP A 110 11.10 14.83 9.88
C ASP A 110 10.22 15.27 11.05
N PRO A 111 10.77 15.43 12.28
CA PRO A 111 10.06 15.93 13.44
C PRO A 111 10.06 17.48 13.53
N GLY A 112 10.26 18.18 12.41
CA GLY A 112 10.33 19.64 12.33
C GLY A 112 11.76 20.19 12.36
N GLY A 113 12.74 19.40 11.91
CA GLY A 113 14.15 19.78 11.88
C GLY A 113 15.01 18.76 11.15
N ASP A 114 15.73 17.92 11.87
CA ASP A 114 16.61 16.92 11.28
C ASP A 114 15.87 15.62 10.94
N ALA A 115 16.11 15.10 9.74
CA ALA A 115 15.55 13.84 9.30
C ALA A 115 16.00 12.67 10.21
N GLN A 116 15.04 11.83 10.60
CA GLN A 116 15.25 10.69 11.49
C GLN A 116 15.53 9.41 10.70
N ASN A 117 16.18 8.44 11.36
CA ASN A 117 16.39 7.09 10.83
C ASN A 117 15.49 6.04 11.49
N THR A 118 14.79 6.38 12.56
CA THR A 118 13.94 5.47 13.33
C THR A 118 12.88 4.78 12.47
N ILE A 119 12.72 3.48 12.65
CA ILE A 119 11.63 2.68 12.10
C ILE A 119 10.73 2.24 13.26
N ASP A 120 9.46 2.62 13.22
CA ASP A 120 8.43 2.15 14.15
C ASP A 120 7.52 1.13 13.46
N TYR A 121 6.83 0.32 14.26
CA TYR A 121 5.78 -0.54 13.72
C TYR A 121 4.57 -0.65 14.65
N VAL A 122 3.42 -0.97 14.04
CA VAL A 122 2.22 -1.41 14.75
C VAL A 122 1.79 -2.79 14.28
N THR A 123 1.14 -3.56 15.15
CA THR A 123 0.43 -4.79 14.79
C THR A 123 -0.98 -4.41 14.33
N ILE A 124 -1.30 -4.56 13.04
CA ILE A 124 -2.52 -3.99 12.43
C ILE A 124 -3.81 -4.58 13.04
N ALA A 125 -3.77 -5.83 13.50
CA ALA A 125 -4.95 -6.50 14.06
C ALA A 125 -5.42 -5.93 15.41
N THR A 126 -4.52 -5.29 16.17
CA THR A 126 -4.79 -4.83 17.54
C THR A 126 -4.51 -3.33 17.66
N PHE A 127 -5.45 -2.59 18.23
CA PHE A 127 -5.26 -1.18 18.57
C PHE A 127 -4.13 -1.01 19.58
N GLY A 128 -3.33 0.03 19.42
CA GLY A 128 -2.23 0.36 20.31
C GLY A 128 -1.14 1.19 19.65
N ASN A 129 -0.24 1.68 20.47
CA ASN A 129 0.86 2.54 20.02
C ASN A 129 1.92 1.75 19.26
N ALA A 130 2.61 2.45 18.38
CA ALA A 130 3.78 1.93 17.70
C ALA A 130 4.92 1.68 18.70
N VAL A 131 5.75 0.72 18.37
CA VAL A 131 6.98 0.40 19.11
C VAL A 131 8.16 0.40 18.13
N ASP A 132 9.35 0.57 18.68
CA ASP A 132 10.58 0.58 17.92
C ASP A 132 10.79 -0.74 17.16
N PHE A 133 11.17 -0.63 15.89
CA PHE A 133 11.51 -1.76 15.03
C PHE A 133 13.02 -1.86 14.79
N GLY A 134 13.70 -0.74 14.66
CA GLY A 134 15.10 -0.55 14.30
C GLY A 134 15.30 0.74 13.51
N ASP A 135 16.37 0.83 12.72
CA ASP A 135 16.78 2.04 12.04
C ASP A 135 17.03 1.84 10.54
N LEU A 136 16.81 2.89 9.76
CA LEU A 136 17.40 3.07 8.42
C LEU A 136 18.91 3.32 8.56
N SER A 137 19.67 3.09 7.51
CA SER A 137 21.14 3.36 7.49
C SER A 137 21.47 4.83 7.75
N SER A 138 20.55 5.73 7.43
CA SER A 138 20.70 7.19 7.66
C SER A 138 19.36 7.88 7.84
N GLY A 139 19.35 9.04 8.50
CA GLY A 139 18.17 9.88 8.64
C GLY A 139 17.68 10.38 7.28
N ARG A 140 16.44 10.05 6.91
CA ARG A 140 15.83 10.39 5.62
C ARG A 140 14.36 10.79 5.76
N ASN A 141 13.95 11.74 4.94
CA ASN A 141 12.56 12.18 4.82
C ASN A 141 12.13 12.24 3.33
N GLY A 142 10.89 12.62 3.05
CA GLY A 142 10.38 12.74 1.69
C GLY A 142 10.10 11.40 1.02
N MET A 143 9.92 10.37 1.81
CA MET A 143 9.33 9.10 1.41
C MET A 143 7.83 9.15 1.68
N GLN A 144 7.05 8.36 0.96
CA GLN A 144 5.60 8.24 1.19
C GLN A 144 5.19 6.79 1.30
N ASP A 145 4.14 6.39 0.60
CA ASP A 145 3.76 4.99 0.51
C ASP A 145 4.89 4.18 -0.13
N MET A 146 5.34 3.13 0.52
CA MET A 146 6.51 2.35 0.13
C MET A 146 6.15 0.91 -0.23
N PRO A 147 6.91 0.28 -1.14
CA PRO A 147 6.67 -1.09 -1.59
C PRO A 147 6.82 -2.11 -0.46
N SER A 148 6.18 -3.26 -0.64
CA SER A 148 6.30 -4.42 0.24
C SER A 148 6.03 -5.73 -0.47
N SER A 149 6.69 -6.78 -0.03
CA SER A 149 6.27 -8.17 -0.23
C SER A 149 5.67 -8.71 1.07
N THR A 150 5.21 -9.94 1.08
CA THR A 150 4.68 -10.58 2.30
C THR A 150 5.71 -10.68 3.43
N THR A 151 7.00 -10.65 3.12
CA THR A 151 8.11 -10.83 4.06
C THR A 151 8.97 -9.60 4.27
N LYS A 152 9.07 -8.71 3.26
CA LYS A 152 9.96 -7.54 3.26
C LYS A 152 9.18 -6.25 3.07
N GLY A 153 9.55 -5.21 3.82
CA GLY A 153 9.18 -3.83 3.58
C GLY A 153 10.38 -3.07 3.02
N PHE A 154 10.16 -2.14 2.08
CA PHE A 154 11.21 -1.38 1.43
C PHE A 154 11.11 0.09 1.77
N PHE A 155 12.27 0.77 1.83
CA PHE A 155 12.41 2.21 1.99
C PHE A 155 13.34 2.72 0.90
N CYS A 156 12.85 3.59 0.03
CA CYS A 156 13.54 3.99 -1.17
C CYS A 156 13.83 5.49 -1.18
N GLY A 157 15.03 5.90 -1.60
CA GLY A 157 15.43 7.29 -1.75
C GLY A 157 15.26 8.14 -0.50
N GLY A 158 14.91 9.40 -0.66
CA GLY A 158 14.65 10.36 0.42
C GLY A 158 15.68 11.50 0.48
N GLY A 159 15.40 12.47 1.38
CA GLY A 159 16.19 13.65 1.66
C GLY A 159 16.66 13.70 3.12
N PRO A 160 17.30 14.80 3.59
CA PRO A 160 17.50 16.09 2.93
C PRO A 160 18.53 16.08 1.79
N THR A 161 19.61 15.29 1.93
CA THR A 161 20.48 14.99 0.79
C THR A 161 19.85 13.83 0.03
N ARG A 162 19.42 14.09 -1.21
CA ARG A 162 18.78 13.06 -2.03
C ARG A 162 19.71 11.87 -2.23
N VAL A 163 19.16 10.69 -2.07
CA VAL A 163 19.89 9.42 -2.24
C VAL A 163 19.13 8.51 -3.23
N ASN A 164 19.84 7.55 -3.82
CA ASN A 164 19.27 6.52 -4.69
C ASN A 164 19.04 5.18 -3.96
N ILE A 165 19.38 5.07 -2.70
CA ILE A 165 19.38 3.85 -1.91
C ILE A 165 18.00 3.20 -1.85
N ILE A 166 17.94 1.89 -2.06
CA ILE A 166 16.83 1.02 -1.70
C ILE A 166 17.28 0.17 -0.52
N GLU A 167 16.58 0.28 0.60
CA GLU A 167 16.80 -0.55 1.79
C GLU A 167 15.57 -1.40 2.07
N ASN A 168 15.75 -2.54 2.71
CA ASN A 168 14.66 -3.39 3.14
C ASN A 168 14.78 -3.82 4.60
N ILE A 169 13.62 -4.10 5.20
CA ILE A 169 13.47 -4.78 6.48
C ILE A 169 12.76 -6.13 6.27
N THR A 170 12.93 -7.04 7.22
CA THR A 170 12.15 -8.28 7.28
C THR A 170 11.06 -8.13 8.33
N PHE A 171 9.77 -8.19 7.95
CA PHE A 171 8.65 -7.95 8.87
C PHE A 171 8.62 -8.90 10.08
N ALA A 172 9.13 -10.12 9.94
CA ALA A 172 9.06 -11.13 10.99
C ALA A 172 10.03 -10.89 12.16
N SER A 173 11.12 -10.14 11.94
CA SER A 173 12.17 -9.89 12.93
C SER A 173 12.46 -8.40 13.07
N LEU A 174 12.64 -7.94 14.32
CA LEU A 174 13.12 -6.59 14.57
C LEU A 174 14.58 -6.45 14.15
N GLY A 175 14.97 -5.24 13.74
CA GLY A 175 16.34 -4.91 13.35
C GLY A 175 16.41 -3.83 12.30
N ASN A 176 17.61 -3.36 12.04
CA ASN A 176 17.87 -2.29 11.10
C ASN A 176 17.62 -2.70 9.66
N ALA A 177 17.29 -1.72 8.83
CA ALA A 177 17.20 -1.90 7.39
C ALA A 177 18.58 -2.28 6.80
N VAL A 178 18.56 -3.08 5.78
CA VAL A 178 19.76 -3.53 5.05
C VAL A 178 19.68 -3.08 3.60
N ASP A 179 20.83 -2.82 3.02
CA ASP A 179 20.97 -2.43 1.63
C ASP A 179 20.38 -3.52 0.71
N PHE A 180 19.67 -3.06 -0.34
CA PHE A 180 19.03 -3.93 -1.32
C PHE A 180 19.49 -3.63 -2.75
N GLY A 181 19.82 -2.36 -3.04
CA GLY A 181 20.22 -1.87 -4.35
C GLY A 181 19.93 -0.39 -4.49
N ASP A 182 20.00 0.11 -5.71
CA ASP A 182 19.86 1.53 -6.03
C ASP A 182 18.67 1.81 -6.97
N MET A 183 18.04 2.96 -6.79
CA MET A 183 17.12 3.55 -7.75
C MET A 183 17.89 4.08 -8.97
N THR A 184 17.19 4.34 -10.07
CA THR A 184 17.82 4.89 -11.29
C THR A 184 18.40 6.29 -11.08
N GLY A 185 18.05 6.97 -10.00
CA GLY A 185 18.58 8.28 -9.62
C GLY A 185 18.31 8.64 -8.16
N ALA A 186 18.93 9.72 -7.71
CA ALA A 186 18.76 10.24 -6.36
C ALA A 186 17.46 11.05 -6.25
N TYR A 187 16.46 10.47 -5.59
CA TYR A 187 15.08 10.92 -5.61
C TYR A 187 14.49 11.22 -4.24
N TYR A 188 13.49 12.07 -4.22
CA TYR A 188 12.78 12.43 -3.02
C TYR A 188 11.33 12.82 -3.36
N ARG A 189 10.40 12.74 -2.40
CA ARG A 189 8.95 12.95 -2.57
C ARG A 189 8.30 11.95 -3.52
N MET A 190 8.77 10.72 -3.47
CA MET A 190 8.24 9.63 -4.25
C MET A 190 7.23 8.83 -3.46
N SER A 191 6.37 8.12 -4.18
CA SER A 191 5.40 7.18 -3.64
C SER A 191 5.35 5.94 -4.52
N GLY A 192 5.18 4.77 -3.94
CA GLY A 192 5.08 3.53 -4.69
C GLY A 192 4.40 2.42 -3.90
N ARG A 193 4.12 1.36 -4.58
CA ARG A 193 3.56 0.11 -4.04
C ARG A 193 4.11 -1.06 -4.85
N SER A 194 3.46 -2.19 -4.74
CA SER A 194 3.96 -3.43 -5.34
C SER A 194 2.84 -4.42 -5.63
N SER A 195 3.11 -5.31 -6.56
CA SER A 195 2.52 -6.65 -6.57
C SER A 195 3.29 -7.55 -5.60
N ASN A 196 3.01 -8.85 -5.57
CA ASN A 196 3.76 -9.80 -4.74
C ASN A 196 5.25 -9.91 -5.12
N THR A 197 5.65 -9.54 -6.33
CA THR A 197 7.01 -9.74 -6.85
C THR A 197 7.69 -8.46 -7.29
N ARG A 198 6.94 -7.47 -7.80
CA ARG A 198 7.49 -6.27 -8.42
C ARG A 198 7.05 -5.02 -7.68
N ALA A 199 8.02 -4.22 -7.26
CA ALA A 199 7.83 -2.88 -6.73
C ALA A 199 7.83 -1.85 -7.86
N PHE A 200 7.08 -0.76 -7.67
CA PHE A 200 7.11 0.43 -8.52
C PHE A 200 7.09 1.69 -7.67
N LEU A 201 7.77 2.71 -8.12
CA LEU A 201 7.84 4.03 -7.48
C LEU A 201 7.68 5.11 -8.55
N GLY A 202 6.82 6.07 -8.31
CA GLY A 202 6.58 7.18 -9.23
C GLY A 202 6.46 8.50 -8.49
N SER A 203 6.12 9.57 -9.22
CA SER A 203 5.99 10.91 -8.62
C SER A 203 7.31 11.42 -8.05
N ILE A 204 8.33 11.30 -8.83
CA ILE A 204 9.70 11.51 -8.43
C ILE A 204 10.05 13.01 -8.50
N ARG A 205 10.71 13.52 -7.48
CA ARG A 205 11.34 14.84 -7.52
C ARG A 205 12.85 14.71 -7.46
N THR A 206 13.47 15.14 -8.55
CA THR A 206 14.88 15.52 -8.66
C THR A 206 15.02 17.04 -8.35
N PRO A 207 15.96 17.81 -8.89
CA PRO A 207 15.86 19.27 -8.82
C PRO A 207 14.51 19.81 -9.35
N SER A 208 13.96 19.20 -10.40
CA SER A 208 12.61 19.43 -10.92
C SER A 208 11.72 18.20 -10.72
N MET A 209 10.40 18.37 -10.83
CA MET A 209 9.45 17.26 -10.86
C MET A 209 9.61 16.49 -12.17
N THR A 210 9.46 15.17 -12.12
CA THR A 210 9.45 14.29 -13.28
C THR A 210 8.21 13.41 -13.26
N ASN A 211 7.87 12.83 -14.40
CA ASN A 211 6.79 11.85 -14.54
C ASN A 211 7.31 10.41 -14.48
N GLN A 212 8.60 10.18 -14.34
CA GLN A 212 9.26 8.87 -14.35
C GLN A 212 8.70 7.93 -13.28
N ILE A 213 8.59 6.66 -13.64
CA ILE A 213 8.27 5.54 -12.76
C ILE A 213 9.44 4.56 -12.82
N ASP A 214 10.01 4.22 -11.67
CA ASP A 214 11.01 3.17 -11.52
C ASP A 214 10.37 1.88 -11.03
N PHE A 215 10.99 0.73 -11.33
CA PHE A 215 10.59 -0.56 -10.78
C PHE A 215 11.78 -1.45 -10.46
N PHE A 216 11.58 -2.39 -9.54
CA PHE A 216 12.55 -3.43 -9.21
C PHE A 216 11.85 -4.74 -8.80
N ASP A 217 12.57 -5.86 -8.95
CA ASP A 217 12.13 -7.16 -8.46
C ASP A 217 12.45 -7.27 -6.95
N MET A 218 11.47 -7.64 -6.13
CA MET A 218 11.64 -7.73 -4.69
C MET A 218 12.21 -9.06 -4.19
N ALA A 219 12.35 -10.04 -5.06
CA ALA A 219 12.82 -11.39 -4.67
C ALA A 219 14.34 -11.43 -4.47
N SER A 220 15.11 -10.68 -5.27
CA SER A 220 16.56 -10.61 -5.23
C SER A 220 17.05 -9.18 -5.15
N ALA A 221 18.11 -8.94 -4.38
CA ALA A 221 18.78 -7.64 -4.34
C ALA A 221 19.27 -7.23 -5.74
N GLY A 222 19.14 -5.95 -6.04
CA GLY A 222 19.52 -5.38 -7.33
C GLY A 222 18.89 -4.00 -7.55
N ASP A 223 19.37 -3.34 -8.57
CA ASP A 223 19.01 -1.97 -8.88
C ASP A 223 17.66 -1.88 -9.60
N ALA A 224 17.00 -0.73 -9.43
CA ALA A 224 15.80 -0.40 -10.15
C ALA A 224 16.08 -0.11 -11.63
N SER A 225 15.05 -0.23 -12.42
CA SER A 225 15.04 0.11 -13.85
C SER A 225 13.86 1.03 -14.16
N ASP A 226 13.95 1.72 -15.28
CA ASP A 226 12.86 2.56 -15.80
C ASP A 226 11.65 1.68 -16.17
N PHE A 227 10.47 2.07 -15.68
CA PHE A 227 9.20 1.43 -15.99
C PHE A 227 8.45 2.16 -17.12
N GLY A 228 8.53 3.47 -17.15
CA GLY A 228 7.77 4.39 -17.99
C GLY A 228 7.38 5.64 -17.22
N ASP A 229 6.35 6.34 -17.67
CA ASP A 229 5.99 7.67 -17.19
C ASP A 229 4.54 7.76 -16.68
N LEU A 230 4.29 8.61 -15.66
CA LEU A 230 2.95 9.11 -15.34
C LEU A 230 2.42 9.98 -16.47
N SER A 231 1.10 10.13 -16.56
CA SER A 231 0.46 11.00 -17.56
C SER A 231 0.87 12.47 -17.42
N VAL A 232 1.17 12.90 -16.20
CA VAL A 232 1.57 14.27 -15.86
C VAL A 232 2.69 14.24 -14.82
N SER A 233 3.69 15.11 -14.99
CA SER A 233 4.73 15.35 -13.98
C SER A 233 4.11 15.94 -12.72
N ARG A 234 4.26 15.25 -11.57
CA ARG A 234 3.76 15.71 -10.28
C ARG A 234 4.46 15.00 -9.12
N SER A 235 4.49 15.66 -7.97
CA SER A 235 5.04 15.10 -6.72
C SER A 235 3.93 14.92 -5.67
N TYR A 236 4.24 14.24 -4.57
CA TYR A 236 3.29 14.02 -3.48
C TYR A 236 1.99 13.31 -3.89
N VAL A 237 2.07 12.28 -4.70
CA VAL A 237 0.93 11.41 -5.00
C VAL A 237 0.73 10.38 -3.87
N GLY A 238 -0.49 9.95 -3.64
CA GLY A 238 -0.77 8.73 -2.90
C GLY A 238 -0.71 7.52 -3.83
N SER A 239 -0.11 6.42 -3.37
CA SER A 239 -0.03 5.20 -4.18
C SER A 239 -0.77 4.04 -3.53
N LEU A 240 -1.42 3.24 -4.35
CA LEU A 240 -2.05 1.98 -3.94
C LEU A 240 -1.91 0.94 -5.05
N SER A 241 -2.12 -0.32 -4.73
CA SER A 241 -2.01 -1.41 -5.71
C SER A 241 -2.87 -2.61 -5.35
N ASN A 242 -3.11 -3.41 -6.35
CA ASN A 242 -3.34 -4.84 -6.19
C ASN A 242 -2.22 -5.59 -6.95
N ASN A 243 -2.32 -6.91 -7.11
CA ASN A 243 -1.30 -7.69 -7.81
C ASN A 243 -1.23 -7.43 -9.34
N ILE A 244 -2.14 -6.65 -9.91
CA ILE A 244 -2.25 -6.38 -11.34
C ILE A 244 -1.95 -4.91 -11.65
N ARG A 245 -2.55 -3.99 -10.90
CA ARG A 245 -2.49 -2.55 -11.13
C ARG A 245 -1.80 -1.82 -9.99
N GLY A 246 -0.96 -0.86 -10.34
CA GLY A 246 -0.47 0.20 -9.47
C GLY A 246 -1.18 1.50 -9.83
N LEU A 247 -1.61 2.27 -8.84
CA LEU A 247 -2.34 3.51 -9.02
C LEU A 247 -1.66 4.66 -8.27
N PHE A 248 -1.71 5.84 -8.87
CA PHE A 248 -1.14 7.07 -8.35
C PHE A 248 -2.21 8.16 -8.35
N GLY A 249 -2.65 8.60 -7.17
CA GLY A 249 -3.76 9.55 -7.03
C GLY A 249 -3.36 10.89 -6.44
N GLY A 250 -3.95 11.97 -6.96
CA GLY A 250 -3.68 13.34 -6.53
C GLY A 250 -2.26 13.81 -6.87
N GLY A 251 -1.70 14.67 -6.04
CA GLY A 251 -0.36 15.21 -6.23
C GLY A 251 -0.33 16.72 -6.39
N TYR A 252 0.87 17.26 -6.69
CA TYR A 252 1.13 18.68 -6.77
C TYR A 252 2.05 19.03 -7.93
N ASP A 253 1.61 19.93 -8.84
CA ASP A 253 2.40 20.58 -9.89
C ASP A 253 1.58 21.63 -10.69
N PRO A 254 1.83 22.91 -10.61
CA PRO A 254 2.22 23.73 -9.47
C PRO A 254 1.07 23.92 -8.46
N SER A 255 -0.04 23.26 -8.66
CA SER A 255 -1.21 23.21 -7.77
C SER A 255 -1.59 21.78 -7.48
N ALA A 256 -2.45 21.58 -6.47
CA ALA A 256 -3.02 20.26 -6.19
C ALA A 256 -3.85 19.77 -7.37
N THR A 257 -3.79 18.46 -7.65
CA THR A 257 -4.57 17.81 -8.71
C THR A 257 -5.44 16.68 -8.15
N ASN A 258 -6.48 16.30 -8.87
CA ASN A 258 -7.35 15.16 -8.57
C ASN A 258 -7.09 13.93 -9.45
N VAL A 259 -6.20 14.03 -10.44
CA VAL A 259 -5.91 12.95 -11.40
C VAL A 259 -5.48 11.67 -10.71
N ILE A 260 -6.03 10.54 -11.14
CA ILE A 260 -5.58 9.20 -10.81
C ILE A 260 -5.06 8.54 -12.07
N ASP A 261 -3.78 8.14 -12.06
CA ASP A 261 -3.17 7.32 -13.10
C ASP A 261 -3.05 5.88 -12.64
N TYR A 262 -3.01 4.93 -13.60
CA TYR A 262 -2.68 3.55 -13.31
C TYR A 262 -1.67 2.94 -14.28
N ILE A 263 -0.94 1.95 -13.78
CA ILE A 263 -0.05 1.08 -14.55
C ILE A 263 -0.50 -0.37 -14.42
N THR A 264 -0.14 -1.19 -15.42
CA THR A 264 -0.21 -2.65 -15.30
C THR A 264 1.16 -3.15 -14.83
N ILE A 265 1.26 -3.64 -13.58
CA ILE A 265 2.56 -3.90 -12.92
C ILE A 265 3.41 -4.93 -13.66
N ALA A 266 2.79 -5.89 -14.34
CA ALA A 266 3.49 -6.99 -15.01
C ALA A 266 4.27 -6.55 -16.28
N SER A 267 3.91 -5.42 -16.88
CA SER A 267 4.52 -4.93 -18.14
C SER A 267 4.94 -3.46 -18.01
N THR A 268 6.16 -3.14 -18.43
CA THR A 268 6.64 -1.76 -18.50
C THR A 268 5.86 -0.96 -19.53
N GLY A 269 5.73 0.34 -19.31
CA GLY A 269 5.02 1.28 -20.18
C GLY A 269 4.43 2.44 -19.38
N ASN A 270 3.98 3.45 -20.09
CA ASN A 270 3.43 4.66 -19.49
C ASN A 270 2.09 4.39 -18.78
N ALA A 271 1.86 5.15 -17.74
CA ALA A 271 0.59 5.13 -17.02
C ALA A 271 -0.55 5.67 -17.91
N THR A 272 -1.73 5.19 -17.63
CA THR A 272 -2.96 5.59 -18.32
C THR A 272 -3.89 6.26 -17.31
N ASP A 273 -4.65 7.23 -17.76
CA ASP A 273 -5.70 7.87 -16.98
C ASP A 273 -6.69 6.83 -16.43
N TYR A 274 -6.95 6.92 -15.13
CA TYR A 274 -7.90 6.05 -14.43
C TYR A 274 -9.22 6.77 -14.15
N GLY A 275 -9.15 8.05 -13.83
CA GLY A 275 -10.23 8.92 -13.37
C GLY A 275 -9.74 9.91 -12.32
N ASP A 276 -10.63 10.42 -11.49
CA ASP A 276 -10.34 11.52 -10.57
C ASP A 276 -10.70 11.19 -9.11
N LEU A 277 -9.94 11.76 -8.16
CA LEU A 277 -10.35 11.92 -6.77
C LEU A 277 -11.56 12.87 -6.68
N SER A 278 -12.34 12.79 -5.61
CA SER A 278 -13.48 13.68 -5.38
C SER A 278 -13.08 15.16 -5.28
N ALA A 279 -11.84 15.44 -4.86
CA ALA A 279 -11.28 16.79 -4.79
C ALA A 279 -9.78 16.77 -5.04
N ALA A 280 -9.26 17.84 -5.64
CA ALA A 280 -7.83 18.05 -5.87
C ALA A 280 -7.09 18.15 -4.53
N ARG A 281 -6.06 17.31 -4.33
CA ARG A 281 -5.24 17.30 -3.12
C ARG A 281 -3.88 16.65 -3.35
N TYR A 282 -2.90 17.07 -2.56
CA TYR A 282 -1.56 16.49 -2.57
C TYR A 282 -1.35 15.60 -1.34
N ALA A 283 -0.46 14.63 -1.48
CA ALA A 283 -0.05 13.71 -0.44
C ALA A 283 -1.22 13.01 0.29
N PRO A 284 -2.25 12.50 -0.41
CA PRO A 284 -3.12 11.51 0.22
C PRO A 284 -2.32 10.24 0.47
N SER A 285 -2.68 9.47 1.49
CA SER A 285 -2.12 8.13 1.70
C SER A 285 -2.95 7.08 0.98
N GLY A 286 -2.29 6.11 0.33
CA GLY A 286 -2.97 5.04 -0.39
C GLY A 286 -2.95 3.70 0.35
N VAL A 287 -4.08 3.03 0.46
CA VAL A 287 -4.17 1.67 1.00
C VAL A 287 -5.12 0.79 0.20
N SER A 288 -4.85 -0.51 0.22
CA SER A 288 -5.75 -1.54 -0.33
C SER A 288 -5.59 -2.84 0.45
N GLY A 289 -6.62 -3.67 0.46
CA GLY A 289 -6.56 -5.00 1.07
C GLY A 289 -5.92 -6.07 0.18
N SER A 290 -5.21 -5.68 -0.90
CA SER A 290 -4.66 -6.62 -1.89
C SER A 290 -3.31 -6.18 -2.47
N HIS A 291 -2.58 -5.28 -1.81
CA HIS A 291 -1.23 -4.88 -2.21
C HIS A 291 -0.20 -6.00 -2.01
N GLY A 292 1.01 -5.86 -2.55
CA GLY A 292 2.05 -6.90 -2.56
C GLY A 292 2.40 -7.50 -1.19
N GLY A 293 2.29 -6.71 -0.12
CA GLY A 293 2.52 -7.18 1.26
C GLY A 293 1.45 -8.12 1.81
N ILE A 294 0.27 -8.19 1.19
CA ILE A 294 -0.81 -9.09 1.62
C ILE A 294 -0.59 -10.51 1.10
N GLY A 295 0.06 -10.64 -0.06
CA GLY A 295 0.20 -11.90 -0.77
C GLY A 295 -1.09 -12.33 -1.48
N ASP A 296 -0.95 -13.31 -2.34
CA ASP A 296 -2.12 -14.04 -2.81
C ASP A 296 -2.62 -14.88 -1.64
N GLU A 297 -3.72 -14.50 -1.02
CA GLU A 297 -4.48 -15.50 -0.30
C GLU A 297 -4.79 -16.57 -1.33
N LYS A 298 -4.05 -17.66 -1.26
CA LYS A 298 -4.44 -18.87 -1.94
C LYS A 298 -5.85 -19.11 -1.48
N PHE A 299 -6.83 -18.75 -2.32
CA PHE A 299 -8.12 -19.40 -2.20
C PHE A 299 -7.79 -20.88 -2.21
N VAL A 300 -7.86 -21.52 -1.06
CA VAL A 300 -8.04 -22.94 -1.05
C VAL A 300 -9.38 -23.06 -1.78
N GLN A 301 -9.31 -23.25 -3.11
CA GLN A 301 -10.46 -23.71 -3.85
C GLN A 301 -10.83 -24.99 -3.12
N ARG A 302 -11.80 -24.88 -2.22
CA ARG A 302 -12.55 -26.07 -1.86
C ARG A 302 -12.96 -26.63 -3.20
N PRO A 303 -12.62 -27.89 -3.50
CA PRO A 303 -12.96 -28.48 -4.78
C PRO A 303 -14.40 -28.08 -5.08
N SER A 304 -14.62 -27.37 -6.18
CA SER A 304 -15.95 -26.96 -6.57
C SER A 304 -16.75 -28.26 -6.69
N VAL A 305 -17.69 -28.47 -5.79
CA VAL A 305 -18.67 -29.54 -5.95
C VAL A 305 -19.43 -29.16 -7.19
N THR A 306 -19.05 -29.75 -8.32
CA THR A 306 -19.78 -29.60 -9.56
C THR A 306 -21.07 -30.38 -9.38
N TYR A 307 -22.16 -29.68 -9.06
CA TYR A 307 -23.48 -30.30 -9.08
C TYR A 307 -23.75 -30.75 -10.49
N MET A 308 -23.79 -32.06 -10.68
CA MET A 308 -24.34 -32.61 -11.93
C MET A 308 -25.81 -32.24 -12.02
N PRO A 309 -26.25 -31.57 -13.10
CA PRO A 309 -27.66 -31.26 -13.25
C PRO A 309 -28.44 -32.57 -13.43
N GLY A 310 -29.42 -32.81 -12.58
CA GLY A 310 -30.52 -33.69 -12.95
C GLY A 310 -30.93 -34.83 -12.04
N SER A 311 -30.36 -35.09 -10.86
CA SER A 311 -30.85 -36.25 -10.08
C SER A 311 -31.09 -36.01 -8.59
N GLY A 312 -30.86 -34.82 -8.06
CA GLY A 312 -31.06 -34.55 -6.62
C GLY A 312 -30.21 -35.42 -5.65
N ARG A 313 -29.18 -36.09 -6.18
CA ARG A 313 -28.25 -36.91 -5.38
C ARG A 313 -26.92 -36.19 -5.20
N ALA A 314 -26.50 -36.03 -3.96
CA ALA A 314 -25.17 -35.56 -3.60
C ALA A 314 -24.26 -36.78 -3.38
N LEU A 315 -23.10 -36.81 -4.08
CA LEU A 315 -22.06 -37.80 -3.84
C LEU A 315 -21.00 -37.13 -2.95
N SER A 316 -20.72 -37.73 -1.79
CA SER A 316 -19.56 -37.38 -1.02
C SER A 316 -18.51 -38.49 -1.14
N ALA A 317 -17.31 -38.15 -1.58
CA ALA A 317 -16.22 -39.11 -1.72
C ALA A 317 -15.01 -38.62 -0.91
N GLY A 318 -14.54 -39.50 -0.03
CA GLY A 318 -13.29 -39.34 0.68
C GLY A 318 -13.33 -38.32 1.85
N GLY A 319 -12.87 -38.74 2.97
CA GLY A 319 -12.49 -37.91 4.11
C GLY A 319 -11.03 -38.11 4.43
N LEU A 320 -10.38 -37.12 4.98
CA LEU A 320 -9.06 -37.25 5.57
C LEU A 320 -9.16 -38.11 6.85
N ASN A 321 -9.05 -39.41 6.65
CA ASN A 321 -8.82 -40.34 7.74
C ASN A 321 -7.63 -41.21 7.34
N PRO A 322 -6.67 -41.48 8.24
CA PRO A 322 -5.50 -42.32 7.95
C PRO A 322 -5.86 -43.76 7.49
N SER A 323 -7.11 -44.13 7.55
CA SER A 323 -7.67 -45.36 6.92
C SER A 323 -8.67 -45.01 5.82
N ALA A 324 -8.24 -44.26 4.82
CA ALA A 324 -9.09 -43.75 3.76
C ALA A 324 -10.03 -44.86 3.18
N SER A 325 -11.33 -44.67 3.34
CA SER A 325 -12.33 -45.49 2.69
C SER A 325 -12.41 -45.12 1.20
N THR A 326 -12.15 -46.08 0.35
CA THR A 326 -12.34 -45.96 -1.11
C THR A 326 -13.77 -46.28 -1.56
N LYS A 327 -14.71 -46.41 -0.62
CA LYS A 327 -16.09 -46.70 -0.94
C LYS A 327 -16.90 -45.43 -1.19
N LEU A 328 -17.54 -45.38 -2.33
CA LEU A 328 -18.63 -44.46 -2.64
C LEU A 328 -19.93 -45.02 -2.07
N GLU A 329 -20.57 -44.27 -1.18
CA GLU A 329 -21.93 -44.56 -0.74
C GLU A 329 -22.91 -43.67 -1.50
N LEU A 330 -23.96 -44.31 -2.02
CA LEU A 330 -25.04 -43.68 -2.75
C LEU A 330 -26.17 -43.26 -1.80
#